data_454be9b9eb3746be2511eb79918d19da
#
_entry.id   454be9b9eb3746be2511eb79918d19da
#
_cell.length_a   1.000
_cell.length_b   1.000
_cell.length_c   1.000
_cell.angle_alpha   90.00
_cell.angle_beta   90.00
_cell.angle_gamma   90.00
#
_symmetry.space_group_name_H-M   'P 1'
#
loop_
_entity.id
_entity.type
_entity.pdbx_description
1 polymer ?
#
loop_
_entity_poly.entity_id
_entity_poly.type
_entity_poly.pdbx_seq_one_letter_code
_entity_poly.pdbx_strand_id
1 'polypeptide(L)'
;ILRCLVGSEMCIRDSSVADGMTTLAIADLTNRGADTMFNVAINGYGRIGRNVLRALYERPELNGKIQVVAINDLGATEMNLHLTQFDTTHGRFNQPVSVDEDHLIIGSDRIRMLSERDPKQLPWEQLSVDIVFECTGLFTDREAARRHIAAGAKRVLVSAPGQHMDATIVYGINHTTLTEVDVIVSNASCTTNCLAPIAKALNDSIGIEQGLMTTIHAYTNDQNLSDVAHSDPYRARAAAHSMIPTKTGAAAAIGLVMPELQGKLDGLAVRVPTLNVSLVDLTFTASRSTSADEINAIMLRAAESDQFGVLDFNTQPLVSIDFNHNSYSSNFDANHTRVQDLSLIHISEPTRHRR
;
A
#
# COMPACT_ATOMS: atom_id res chain seq x y z
N ILE A 1 2.82 18.03 -15.39
CA ILE A 1 2.08 16.81 -15.01
C ILE A 1 3.07 15.71 -14.82
N LEU A 2 2.99 15.11 -13.68
CA LEU A 2 3.75 13.95 -13.30
C LEU A 2 2.80 12.77 -13.28
N ARG A 3 3.12 11.72 -14.03
CA ARG A 3 2.36 10.48 -13.99
C ARG A 3 3.20 9.41 -13.33
N CYS A 4 2.63 8.76 -12.35
CA CYS A 4 3.21 7.62 -11.67
C CYS A 4 2.25 6.45 -11.75
N LEU A 5 2.79 5.31 -12.06
CA LEU A 5 2.04 4.08 -12.16
C LEU A 5 2.21 3.29 -10.86
N VAL A 6 1.10 2.92 -10.24
CA VAL A 6 1.07 2.21 -8.96
C VAL A 6 0.11 1.05 -9.03
N GLY A 7 0.52 -0.09 -8.50
CA GLY A 7 -0.37 -1.20 -8.28
C GLY A 7 -1.39 -0.90 -7.20
N SER A 8 -2.68 -0.91 -7.50
CA SER A 8 -3.75 -0.61 -6.54
C SER A 8 -3.97 -1.69 -5.49
N GLU A 9 -3.47 -2.88 -5.73
CA GLU A 9 -3.44 -3.99 -4.77
C GLU A 9 -2.01 -4.44 -4.47
N MET A 10 -1.03 -3.80 -5.08
CA MET A 10 0.38 -4.18 -5.05
C MET A 10 1.22 -3.40 -4.06
N CYS A 11 0.70 -2.33 -3.43
CA CYS A 11 1.38 -1.69 -2.31
C CYS A 11 1.73 -2.66 -1.16
N ILE A 12 1.31 -3.91 -1.25
CA ILE A 12 1.51 -4.93 -0.24
C ILE A 12 2.44 -6.04 -0.72
N ARG A 13 2.63 -6.22 -2.02
CA ARG A 13 3.71 -7.04 -2.55
C ARG A 13 5.03 -6.29 -2.58
N ASP A 14 4.94 -4.98 -2.46
CA ASP A 14 6.09 -4.11 -2.42
C ASP A 14 6.98 -4.39 -1.21
N SER A 15 8.26 -4.29 -1.47
CA SER A 15 9.30 -4.11 -0.45
C SER A 15 8.84 -3.18 0.67
N SER A 16 8.11 -2.12 0.35
CA SER A 16 7.67 -1.10 1.29
C SER A 16 6.75 -1.61 2.41
N VAL A 17 5.85 -2.56 2.20
CA VAL A 17 5.04 -3.13 3.28
C VAL A 17 5.82 -4.19 4.05
N ALA A 18 6.53 -5.07 3.35
CA ALA A 18 7.44 -6.01 3.99
C ALA A 18 8.58 -5.25 4.70
N ASP A 19 9.06 -4.14 4.15
CA ASP A 19 10.10 -3.30 4.74
C ASP A 19 9.56 -2.38 5.84
N GLY A 20 8.34 -1.86 5.73
CA GLY A 20 7.63 -1.20 6.81
C GLY A 20 7.36 -2.15 7.98
N MET A 21 7.03 -3.41 7.68
CA MET A 21 6.91 -4.50 8.64
C MET A 21 8.26 -4.84 9.27
N THR A 22 9.32 -4.90 8.46
CA THR A 22 10.70 -5.12 8.90
C THR A 22 11.17 -3.95 9.76
N THR A 23 10.78 -2.71 9.45
CA THR A 23 11.18 -1.52 10.22
C THR A 23 10.48 -1.42 11.57
N LEU A 24 9.18 -1.75 11.65
CA LEU A 24 8.50 -1.92 12.94
C LEU A 24 9.14 -3.06 13.75
N ALA A 25 9.54 -4.13 13.08
CA ALA A 25 10.32 -5.20 13.66
C ALA A 25 11.73 -4.73 14.04
N ILE A 26 12.42 -3.95 13.20
CA ILE A 26 13.79 -3.45 13.44
C ILE A 26 13.82 -2.43 14.59
N ALA A 27 12.83 -1.59 14.79
CA ALA A 27 12.79 -0.72 15.98
C ALA A 27 12.75 -1.52 17.30
N ASP A 28 12.21 -2.75 17.27
CA ASP A 28 12.28 -3.71 18.38
C ASP A 28 13.59 -4.57 18.36
N LEU A 29 14.21 -4.75 17.17
CA LEU A 29 15.47 -5.51 17.00
C LEU A 29 16.69 -4.80 17.59
N THR A 30 16.69 -3.49 17.67
CA THR A 30 17.80 -2.77 18.34
C THR A 30 17.92 -3.10 19.83
N ASN A 31 16.83 -3.66 20.44
CA ASN A 31 16.81 -4.12 21.82
C ASN A 31 16.87 -5.65 22.00
N ARG A 32 16.65 -6.43 20.94
CA ARG A 32 16.69 -7.90 21.00
C ARG A 32 17.72 -8.36 19.97
N GLY A 33 18.80 -8.90 20.29
CA GLY A 33 19.90 -9.31 19.41
C GLY A 33 19.51 -9.81 18.01
N ALA A 34 20.42 -9.73 17.07
CA ALA A 34 20.24 -9.92 15.61
C ALA A 34 19.61 -11.28 15.16
N ASP A 35 19.40 -12.22 16.06
CA ASP A 35 18.89 -13.59 15.82
C ASP A 35 17.43 -13.79 16.26
N THR A 36 16.67 -12.74 16.56
CA THR A 36 15.30 -12.89 17.08
C THR A 36 14.29 -12.91 15.93
N MET A 37 13.58 -14.03 15.78
CA MET A 37 12.46 -14.18 14.84
C MET A 37 11.18 -13.53 15.39
N PHE A 38 10.46 -12.80 14.55
CA PHE A 38 9.17 -12.18 14.87
C PHE A 38 8.01 -13.09 14.51
N ASN A 39 7.13 -13.33 15.47
CA ASN A 39 5.87 -14.03 15.26
C ASN A 39 4.82 -13.03 14.77
N VAL A 40 4.32 -13.25 13.54
CA VAL A 40 3.34 -12.39 12.90
C VAL A 40 2.03 -13.14 12.75
N ALA A 41 0.91 -12.45 12.99
CA ALA A 41 -0.41 -12.92 12.63
C ALA A 41 -1.04 -12.03 11.56
N ILE A 42 -1.82 -12.62 10.67
CA ILE A 42 -2.58 -11.89 9.63
C ILE A 42 -4.06 -11.96 10.02
N ASN A 43 -4.69 -10.81 10.23
CA ASN A 43 -6.13 -10.69 10.42
C ASN A 43 -6.79 -10.18 9.14
N GLY A 44 -7.61 -11.01 8.51
CA GLY A 44 -8.16 -10.79 7.17
C GLY A 44 -7.26 -11.35 6.07
N TYR A 45 -7.68 -12.46 5.51
CA TYR A 45 -6.93 -13.17 4.46
C TYR A 45 -7.56 -12.96 3.08
N GLY A 46 -8.03 -11.73 2.84
CA GLY A 46 -8.45 -11.20 1.54
C GLY A 46 -7.27 -10.99 0.60
N ARG A 47 -7.45 -10.15 -0.43
CA ARG A 47 -6.36 -9.82 -1.39
C ARG A 47 -5.09 -9.37 -0.68
N ILE A 48 -5.24 -8.47 0.30
CA ILE A 48 -4.13 -7.86 1.02
C ILE A 48 -3.36 -8.90 1.84
N GLY A 49 -4.03 -9.60 2.75
CA GLY A 49 -3.39 -10.59 3.62
C GLY A 49 -2.70 -11.71 2.84
N ARG A 50 -3.33 -12.20 1.74
CA ARG A 50 -2.71 -13.22 0.88
C ARG A 50 -1.47 -12.72 0.16
N ASN A 51 -1.49 -11.49 -0.37
CA ASN A 51 -0.34 -10.93 -1.05
C ASN A 51 0.82 -10.63 -0.09
N VAL A 52 0.52 -10.18 1.14
CA VAL A 52 1.53 -10.06 2.20
C VAL A 52 2.18 -11.41 2.48
N LEU A 53 1.39 -12.47 2.68
CA LEU A 53 1.94 -13.81 2.89
C LEU A 53 2.82 -14.24 1.71
N ARG A 54 2.34 -14.13 0.47
CA ARG A 54 3.11 -14.51 -0.73
C ARG A 54 4.42 -13.73 -0.82
N ALA A 55 4.39 -12.41 -0.56
CA ALA A 55 5.57 -11.56 -0.58
C ALA A 55 6.62 -11.98 0.46
N LEU A 56 6.21 -12.40 1.65
CA LEU A 56 7.14 -12.91 2.66
C LEU A 56 7.90 -14.15 2.18
N TYR A 57 7.21 -15.08 1.50
CA TYR A 57 7.86 -16.28 0.93
C TYR A 57 8.66 -16.03 -0.35
N GLU A 58 8.44 -14.93 -1.04
CA GLU A 58 9.19 -14.53 -2.23
C GLU A 58 10.47 -13.74 -1.89
N ARG A 59 10.71 -13.48 -0.57
CA ARG A 59 11.85 -12.70 -0.06
C ARG A 59 12.76 -13.54 0.84
N PRO A 60 13.77 -14.20 0.26
CA PRO A 60 14.68 -15.05 1.02
C PRO A 60 15.40 -14.33 2.16
N GLU A 61 15.60 -13.01 2.05
CA GLU A 61 16.25 -12.18 3.07
C GLU A 61 15.43 -12.02 4.37
N LEU A 62 14.14 -12.38 4.32
CA LEU A 62 13.25 -12.39 5.49
C LEU A 62 13.19 -13.76 6.18
N ASN A 63 13.76 -14.79 5.56
CA ASN A 63 13.81 -16.12 6.16
C ASN A 63 14.54 -16.09 7.51
N GLY A 64 13.91 -16.69 8.52
CA GLY A 64 14.43 -16.69 9.89
C GLY A 64 14.26 -15.38 10.66
N LYS A 65 13.72 -14.33 10.05
CA LYS A 65 13.41 -13.06 10.72
C LYS A 65 11.93 -12.90 11.04
N ILE A 66 11.06 -13.38 10.14
CA ILE A 66 9.61 -13.27 10.26
C ILE A 66 8.98 -14.65 10.06
N GLN A 67 8.12 -15.04 11.00
CA GLN A 67 7.30 -16.24 10.90
C GLN A 67 5.83 -15.88 11.01
N VAL A 68 5.03 -16.29 10.04
CA VAL A 68 3.57 -16.21 10.15
C VAL A 68 3.08 -17.39 10.98
N VAL A 69 2.59 -17.12 12.18
CA VAL A 69 2.13 -18.17 13.12
C VAL A 69 0.63 -18.44 13.02
N ALA A 70 -0.16 -17.44 12.60
CA ALA A 70 -1.60 -17.59 12.44
C ALA A 70 -2.18 -16.66 11.37
N ILE A 71 -3.28 -17.13 10.79
CA ILE A 71 -4.15 -16.35 9.91
C ILE A 71 -5.56 -16.44 10.44
N ASN A 72 -6.24 -15.30 10.63
CA ASN A 72 -7.65 -15.25 10.98
C ASN A 72 -8.45 -14.77 9.77
N ASP A 73 -9.38 -15.60 9.31
CA ASP A 73 -10.29 -15.29 8.22
C ASP A 73 -11.61 -16.07 8.37
N LEU A 74 -12.73 -15.49 7.94
CA LEU A 74 -14.05 -16.12 8.07
C LEU A 74 -14.36 -17.09 6.94
N GLY A 75 -13.53 -17.13 5.90
CA GLY A 75 -13.61 -18.09 4.80
C GLY A 75 -13.15 -19.49 5.21
N ALA A 76 -13.65 -20.52 4.52
CA ALA A 76 -13.20 -21.89 4.74
C ALA A 76 -11.72 -22.06 4.41
N THR A 77 -11.02 -22.90 5.18
CA THR A 77 -9.56 -23.11 5.04
C THR A 77 -9.21 -23.64 3.64
N GLU A 78 -10.01 -24.50 3.05
CA GLU A 78 -9.82 -25.05 1.70
C GLU A 78 -9.93 -23.95 0.63
N MET A 79 -10.84 -22.99 0.81
CA MET A 79 -10.93 -21.85 -0.09
C MET A 79 -9.73 -20.92 0.06
N ASN A 80 -9.27 -20.70 1.28
CA ASN A 80 -8.05 -19.95 1.54
C ASN A 80 -6.80 -20.63 0.96
N LEU A 81 -6.71 -21.96 1.04
CA LEU A 81 -5.70 -22.75 0.33
C LEU A 81 -5.74 -22.48 -1.17
N HIS A 82 -6.92 -22.65 -1.79
CA HIS A 82 -7.10 -22.48 -3.24
C HIS A 82 -6.64 -21.07 -3.69
N LEU A 83 -7.11 -20.04 -2.99
CA LEU A 83 -6.79 -18.65 -3.31
C LEU A 83 -5.34 -18.25 -2.96
N THR A 84 -4.67 -19.01 -2.09
CA THR A 84 -3.22 -18.86 -1.86
C THR A 84 -2.43 -19.42 -3.04
N GLN A 85 -2.86 -20.57 -3.58
CA GLN A 85 -2.19 -21.21 -4.72
C GLN A 85 -2.38 -20.47 -6.02
N PHE A 86 -3.58 -19.90 -6.26
CA PHE A 86 -3.97 -19.31 -7.54
C PHE A 86 -4.43 -17.88 -7.37
N ASP A 87 -3.85 -16.98 -8.12
CA ASP A 87 -4.19 -15.57 -8.13
C ASP A 87 -4.30 -15.06 -9.57
N THR A 88 -5.36 -14.32 -9.87
CA THR A 88 -5.62 -13.82 -11.23
C THR A 88 -4.55 -12.83 -11.70
N THR A 89 -4.03 -12.01 -10.80
CA THR A 89 -3.02 -10.99 -11.11
C THR A 89 -1.59 -11.56 -11.03
N HIS A 90 -1.34 -12.36 -9.99
CA HIS A 90 0.01 -12.82 -9.63
C HIS A 90 0.29 -14.29 -10.00
N GLY A 91 -0.68 -14.96 -10.62
CA GLY A 91 -0.52 -16.33 -11.08
C GLY A 91 -0.38 -17.36 -9.95
N ARG A 92 0.22 -18.49 -10.28
CA ARG A 92 0.42 -19.58 -9.33
C ARG A 92 1.50 -19.21 -8.31
N PHE A 93 1.24 -19.48 -7.03
CA PHE A 93 2.24 -19.36 -5.98
C PHE A 93 3.34 -20.40 -6.17
N ASN A 94 4.60 -20.00 -5.97
CA ASN A 94 5.78 -20.84 -6.24
C ASN A 94 6.14 -21.80 -5.10
N GLN A 95 5.38 -21.79 -4.00
CA GLN A 95 5.58 -22.71 -2.88
C GLN A 95 4.50 -23.80 -2.89
N PRO A 96 4.81 -25.04 -2.45
CA PRO A 96 3.81 -26.05 -2.18
C PRO A 96 2.93 -25.61 -1.01
N VAL A 97 1.61 -25.68 -1.20
CA VAL A 97 0.64 -25.32 -0.17
C VAL A 97 -0.33 -26.50 0.02
N SER A 98 -0.61 -26.85 1.26
CA SER A 98 -1.59 -27.87 1.64
C SER A 98 -2.31 -27.48 2.93
N VAL A 99 -3.32 -28.24 3.32
CA VAL A 99 -4.02 -28.09 4.58
C VAL A 99 -3.84 -29.37 5.38
N ASP A 100 -3.58 -29.21 6.68
CA ASP A 100 -3.53 -30.29 7.65
C ASP A 100 -4.31 -29.84 8.90
N GLU A 101 -5.49 -30.44 9.10
CA GLU A 101 -6.47 -30.02 10.12
C GLU A 101 -6.81 -28.51 10.02
N ASP A 102 -6.51 -27.76 11.06
CA ASP A 102 -6.74 -26.32 11.14
C ASP A 102 -5.48 -25.49 10.75
N HIS A 103 -4.53 -26.09 10.02
CA HIS A 103 -3.31 -25.42 9.60
C HIS A 103 -3.18 -25.33 8.08
N LEU A 104 -2.77 -24.17 7.60
CA LEU A 104 -2.22 -23.99 6.26
C LEU A 104 -0.73 -24.32 6.31
N ILE A 105 -0.31 -25.25 5.45
CA ILE A 105 1.07 -25.71 5.37
C ILE A 105 1.72 -25.10 4.13
N ILE A 106 2.81 -24.38 4.30
CA ILE A 106 3.61 -23.79 3.20
C ILE A 106 5.05 -24.22 3.37
N GLY A 107 5.51 -25.12 2.49
CA GLY A 107 6.82 -25.75 2.69
C GLY A 107 6.86 -26.51 4.01
N SER A 108 7.71 -26.07 4.93
CA SER A 108 7.83 -26.62 6.31
C SER A 108 6.98 -25.90 7.35
N ASP A 109 6.43 -24.74 7.01
CA ASP A 109 5.75 -23.88 7.97
C ASP A 109 4.32 -24.33 8.20
N ARG A 110 3.89 -24.34 9.45
CA ARG A 110 2.54 -24.64 9.91
C ARG A 110 1.88 -23.35 10.40
N ILE A 111 0.92 -22.82 9.67
CA ILE A 111 0.23 -21.58 9.98
C ILE A 111 -1.18 -21.92 10.48
N ARG A 112 -1.48 -21.56 11.71
CA ARG A 112 -2.80 -21.84 12.30
C ARG A 112 -3.89 -21.01 11.65
N MET A 113 -4.95 -21.65 11.16
CA MET A 113 -6.13 -20.99 10.61
C MET A 113 -7.16 -20.77 11.71
N LEU A 114 -7.64 -19.54 11.84
CA LEU A 114 -8.63 -19.12 12.82
C LEU A 114 -9.82 -18.50 12.08
N SER A 115 -11.00 -18.52 12.71
CA SER A 115 -12.25 -17.98 12.15
C SER A 115 -13.03 -17.23 13.23
N GLU A 116 -12.48 -16.11 13.69
CA GLU A 116 -13.04 -15.32 14.78
C GLU A 116 -13.37 -13.88 14.31
N ARG A 117 -14.59 -13.41 14.62
CA ARG A 117 -15.05 -12.07 14.26
C ARG A 117 -14.57 -10.98 15.20
N ASP A 118 -14.51 -11.28 16.49
CA ASP A 118 -14.05 -10.30 17.49
C ASP A 118 -12.55 -10.49 17.76
N PRO A 119 -11.69 -9.53 17.36
CA PRO A 119 -10.26 -9.62 17.60
C PRO A 119 -9.85 -9.84 19.05
N LYS A 120 -10.70 -9.48 20.02
CA LYS A 120 -10.42 -9.72 21.46
C LYS A 120 -10.41 -11.20 21.84
N GLN A 121 -11.05 -12.05 21.04
CA GLN A 121 -11.14 -13.50 21.28
C GLN A 121 -10.01 -14.27 20.61
N LEU A 122 -9.17 -13.61 19.83
CA LEU A 122 -8.06 -14.22 19.12
C LEU A 122 -6.93 -14.59 20.08
N PRO A 123 -6.27 -15.74 19.93
CA PRO A 123 -5.30 -16.27 20.90
C PRO A 123 -3.89 -15.67 20.72
N TRP A 124 -3.77 -14.36 20.54
CA TRP A 124 -2.47 -13.72 20.23
C TRP A 124 -1.44 -13.88 21.32
N GLU A 125 -1.84 -13.81 22.59
CA GLU A 125 -0.96 -14.06 23.72
C GLU A 125 -0.41 -15.49 23.72
N GLN A 126 -1.29 -16.49 23.52
CA GLN A 126 -0.92 -17.92 23.49
C GLN A 126 0.04 -18.24 22.34
N LEU A 127 -0.12 -17.57 21.21
CA LEU A 127 0.72 -17.71 20.02
C LEU A 127 1.94 -16.80 20.05
N SER A 128 2.14 -16.05 21.13
CA SER A 128 3.26 -15.09 21.28
C SER A 128 3.38 -14.13 20.09
N VAL A 129 2.27 -13.60 19.61
CA VAL A 129 2.24 -12.71 18.44
C VAL A 129 2.90 -11.38 18.77
N ASP A 130 3.97 -11.07 18.07
CA ASP A 130 4.64 -9.78 18.16
C ASP A 130 3.90 -8.69 17.37
N ILE A 131 3.47 -9.01 16.14
CA ILE A 131 2.80 -8.04 15.25
C ILE A 131 1.58 -8.68 14.61
N VAL A 132 0.45 -7.99 14.65
CA VAL A 132 -0.73 -8.31 13.84
C VAL A 132 -0.74 -7.43 12.59
N PHE A 133 -0.81 -8.04 11.41
CA PHE A 133 -1.14 -7.36 10.18
C PHE A 133 -2.67 -7.31 10.05
N GLU A 134 -3.24 -6.14 10.28
CA GLU A 134 -4.67 -5.91 10.16
C GLU A 134 -5.01 -5.62 8.69
N CYS A 135 -5.52 -6.63 8.00
CA CYS A 135 -5.77 -6.62 6.56
C CYS A 135 -7.27 -6.75 6.20
N THR A 136 -8.19 -6.65 7.19
CA THR A 136 -9.63 -6.74 6.94
C THR A 136 -10.23 -5.49 6.32
N GLY A 137 -9.61 -4.32 6.54
CA GLY A 137 -10.19 -3.02 6.24
C GLY A 137 -11.34 -2.59 7.16
N LEU A 138 -11.63 -3.37 8.22
CA LEU A 138 -12.71 -3.10 9.17
C LEU A 138 -12.23 -2.38 10.44
N PHE A 139 -11.03 -2.70 10.91
CA PHE A 139 -10.46 -2.18 12.15
C PHE A 139 -9.45 -1.06 11.85
N THR A 140 -9.92 -0.01 11.15
CA THR A 140 -9.09 1.10 10.67
C THR A 140 -9.10 2.32 11.61
N ASP A 141 -9.81 2.25 12.72
CA ASP A 141 -9.72 3.21 13.82
C ASP A 141 -8.85 2.63 14.94
N ARG A 142 -8.11 3.49 15.65
CA ARG A 142 -7.21 3.10 16.74
C ARG A 142 -7.89 2.25 17.81
N GLU A 143 -9.09 2.64 18.27
CA GLU A 143 -9.80 1.88 19.30
C GLU A 143 -10.29 0.52 18.80
N ALA A 144 -10.65 0.44 17.51
CA ALA A 144 -11.01 -0.82 16.90
C ALA A 144 -9.79 -1.75 16.78
N ALA A 145 -8.65 -1.25 16.30
CA ALA A 145 -7.40 -2.00 16.16
C ALA A 145 -6.81 -2.41 17.52
N ARG A 146 -7.03 -1.63 18.59
CA ARG A 146 -6.58 -1.91 19.96
C ARG A 146 -7.12 -3.23 20.51
N ARG A 147 -8.18 -3.78 19.93
CA ARG A 147 -8.70 -5.10 20.32
C ARG A 147 -7.66 -6.21 20.14
N HIS A 148 -6.76 -6.09 19.16
CA HIS A 148 -5.64 -7.02 18.99
C HIS A 148 -4.61 -6.91 20.12
N ILE A 149 -4.34 -5.70 20.59
CA ILE A 149 -3.47 -5.48 21.75
C ILE A 149 -4.11 -6.10 23.01
N ALA A 150 -5.42 -5.92 23.19
CA ALA A 150 -6.16 -6.53 24.30
C ALA A 150 -6.16 -8.08 24.25
N ALA A 151 -5.99 -8.68 23.07
CA ALA A 151 -5.85 -10.11 22.86
C ALA A 151 -4.40 -10.62 23.04
N GLY A 152 -3.45 -9.73 23.35
CA GLY A 152 -2.05 -10.08 23.65
C GLY A 152 -1.03 -9.83 22.54
N ALA A 153 -1.42 -9.25 21.41
CA ALA A 153 -0.45 -8.79 20.42
C ALA A 153 0.35 -7.60 20.95
N LYS A 154 1.63 -7.50 20.60
CA LYS A 154 2.47 -6.37 21.06
C LYS A 154 2.28 -5.14 20.17
N ARG A 155 2.06 -5.32 18.88
CA ARG A 155 1.85 -4.25 17.91
C ARG A 155 0.80 -4.62 16.87
N VAL A 156 0.21 -3.60 16.23
CA VAL A 156 -0.72 -3.74 15.11
C VAL A 156 -0.27 -2.84 13.97
N LEU A 157 -0.10 -3.43 12.79
CA LEU A 157 0.10 -2.69 11.55
C LEU A 157 -1.17 -2.78 10.70
N VAL A 158 -1.84 -1.65 10.52
CA VAL A 158 -3.07 -1.53 9.73
C VAL A 158 -2.69 -1.28 8.27
N SER A 159 -3.07 -2.17 7.37
CA SER A 159 -2.77 -2.12 5.93
C SER A 159 -3.69 -1.18 5.14
N ALA A 160 -4.20 -0.15 5.77
CA ALA A 160 -5.15 0.81 5.21
C ALA A 160 -4.97 2.18 5.87
N PRO A 161 -5.51 3.26 5.27
CA PRO A 161 -5.56 4.56 5.96
C PRO A 161 -6.26 4.42 7.30
N GLY A 162 -5.58 4.82 8.37
CA GLY A 162 -6.08 4.69 9.73
C GLY A 162 -6.52 6.02 10.31
N GLN A 163 -7.47 5.97 11.27
CA GLN A 163 -7.92 7.13 12.05
C GLN A 163 -7.35 7.05 13.46
N HIS A 164 -6.86 8.18 13.98
CA HIS A 164 -6.35 8.33 15.37
C HIS A 164 -5.21 7.36 15.72
N MET A 165 -4.47 6.87 14.72
CA MET A 165 -3.34 5.96 14.92
C MET A 165 -2.20 6.61 15.70
N ASP A 166 -1.36 5.81 16.34
CA ASP A 166 -0.17 6.32 17.02
C ASP A 166 0.79 6.96 15.98
N ALA A 167 0.92 6.33 14.80
CA ALA A 167 1.64 6.88 13.66
C ALA A 167 1.02 6.43 12.32
N THR A 168 1.20 7.26 11.28
CA THR A 168 0.94 6.91 9.88
C THR A 168 2.26 6.95 9.14
N ILE A 169 2.66 5.82 8.54
CA ILE A 169 3.99 5.63 7.99
C ILE A 169 3.92 5.31 6.50
N VAL A 170 4.77 5.97 5.75
CA VAL A 170 5.21 5.58 4.41
C VAL A 170 6.67 5.19 4.48
N TYR A 171 6.98 3.93 4.16
CA TYR A 171 8.35 3.43 4.20
C TYR A 171 9.25 4.21 3.23
N GLY A 172 10.49 4.45 3.61
CA GLY A 172 11.41 5.29 2.85
C GLY A 172 11.23 6.80 3.05
N ILE A 173 10.08 7.24 3.58
CA ILE A 173 9.76 8.66 3.77
C ILE A 173 9.86 9.10 5.24
N ASN A 174 9.02 8.55 6.09
CA ASN A 174 8.97 8.92 7.51
C ASN A 174 9.08 7.73 8.47
N HIS A 175 9.49 6.55 8.00
CA HIS A 175 9.60 5.34 8.84
C HIS A 175 10.56 5.51 10.01
N THR A 176 11.57 6.38 9.88
CA THR A 176 12.54 6.69 10.95
C THR A 176 11.94 7.51 12.10
N THR A 177 10.72 8.00 11.96
CA THR A 177 10.02 8.72 13.04
C THR A 177 9.33 7.78 14.03
N LEU A 178 9.23 6.47 13.70
CA LEU A 178 8.64 5.46 14.60
C LEU A 178 9.43 5.34 15.89
N THR A 179 8.69 5.21 16.97
CA THR A 179 9.21 5.04 18.33
C THR A 179 8.63 3.77 18.97
N GLU A 180 9.19 3.36 20.09
CA GLU A 180 8.73 2.18 20.85
C GLU A 180 7.29 2.33 21.38
N VAL A 181 6.81 3.55 21.57
CA VAL A 181 5.46 3.82 22.06
C VAL A 181 4.39 3.75 20.95
N ASP A 182 4.77 3.73 19.70
CA ASP A 182 3.86 3.61 18.56
C ASP A 182 3.47 2.14 18.36
N VAL A 183 2.38 1.73 18.98
CA VAL A 183 1.94 0.32 18.98
C VAL A 183 0.87 0.00 17.97
N ILE A 184 0.12 1.01 17.48
CA ILE A 184 -0.92 0.86 16.46
C ILE A 184 -0.62 1.83 15.32
N VAL A 185 -0.10 1.29 14.22
CA VAL A 185 0.48 2.06 13.12
C VAL A 185 -0.31 1.80 11.84
N SER A 186 -0.58 2.85 11.09
CA SER A 186 -1.14 2.75 9.73
C SER A 186 -0.04 2.81 8.68
N ASN A 187 -0.11 1.94 7.68
CA ASN A 187 0.75 1.99 6.48
C ASN A 187 0.17 2.92 5.39
N ALA A 188 -0.71 3.85 5.76
CA ALA A 188 -1.38 4.77 4.84
C ALA A 188 -2.16 4.06 3.71
N SER A 189 -2.35 4.73 2.56
CA SER A 189 -2.99 4.16 1.37
C SER A 189 -1.97 3.87 0.27
N CYS A 190 -2.35 3.04 -0.69
CA CYS A 190 -1.56 2.80 -1.90
C CYS A 190 -1.20 4.10 -2.62
N THR A 191 -2.18 4.96 -2.83
CA THR A 191 -1.96 6.27 -3.49
C THR A 191 -1.02 7.16 -2.68
N THR A 192 -1.11 7.15 -1.34
CA THR A 192 -0.19 7.92 -0.47
C THR A 192 1.23 7.37 -0.56
N ASN A 193 1.41 6.05 -0.57
CA ASN A 193 2.72 5.41 -0.73
C ASN A 193 3.37 5.73 -2.09
N CYS A 194 2.56 5.87 -3.14
CA CYS A 194 3.05 6.31 -4.44
C CYS A 194 3.42 7.79 -4.47
N LEU A 195 2.53 8.64 -3.96
CA LEU A 195 2.69 10.10 -4.09
C LEU A 195 3.82 10.63 -3.21
N ALA A 196 4.03 10.06 -2.02
CA ALA A 196 4.97 10.58 -1.03
C ALA A 196 6.43 10.63 -1.50
N PRO A 197 7.02 9.59 -2.14
CA PRO A 197 8.38 9.65 -2.64
C PRO A 197 8.59 10.76 -3.67
N ILE A 198 7.63 10.95 -4.55
CA ILE A 198 7.65 11.99 -5.59
C ILE A 198 7.50 13.37 -4.97
N ALA A 199 6.48 13.54 -4.12
CA ALA A 199 6.25 14.81 -3.44
C ALA A 199 7.46 15.23 -2.61
N LYS A 200 8.15 14.28 -1.96
CA LYS A 200 9.37 14.55 -1.21
C LYS A 200 10.48 15.05 -2.11
N ALA A 201 10.82 14.32 -3.18
CA ALA A 201 11.90 14.69 -4.09
C ALA A 201 11.67 16.08 -4.71
N LEU A 202 10.43 16.38 -5.11
CA LEU A 202 10.05 17.66 -5.68
C LEU A 202 10.05 18.79 -4.65
N ASN A 203 9.45 18.56 -3.48
CA ASN A 203 9.38 19.57 -2.44
C ASN A 203 10.78 19.96 -1.93
N ASP A 204 11.65 18.99 -1.73
CA ASP A 204 13.03 19.23 -1.28
C ASP A 204 13.87 19.98 -2.33
N SER A 205 13.55 19.88 -3.62
CA SER A 205 14.34 20.44 -4.72
C SER A 205 13.82 21.78 -5.26
N ILE A 206 12.52 21.88 -5.48
CA ILE A 206 11.88 23.03 -6.14
C ILE A 206 10.73 23.64 -5.35
N GLY A 207 10.36 23.00 -4.21
CA GLY A 207 9.23 23.38 -3.38
C GLY A 207 7.87 23.07 -4.01
N ILE A 208 6.89 22.74 -3.19
CA ILE A 208 5.49 22.61 -3.57
C ILE A 208 4.67 23.63 -2.77
N GLU A 209 4.04 24.56 -3.47
CA GLU A 209 3.16 25.56 -2.85
C GLU A 209 1.74 25.01 -2.68
N GLN A 210 1.20 24.45 -3.74
CA GLN A 210 -0.12 23.81 -3.77
C GLN A 210 -0.20 22.85 -4.94
N GLY A 211 -1.09 21.86 -4.86
CA GLY A 211 -1.29 20.92 -5.96
C GLY A 211 -2.59 20.14 -5.88
N LEU A 212 -2.98 19.59 -7.03
CA LEU A 212 -4.11 18.68 -7.18
C LEU A 212 -3.63 17.34 -7.72
N MET A 213 -4.14 16.28 -7.15
CA MET A 213 -3.81 14.93 -7.56
C MET A 213 -5.08 14.21 -8.06
N THR A 214 -5.00 13.57 -9.22
CA THR A 214 -6.00 12.62 -9.69
C THR A 214 -5.39 11.23 -9.75
N THR A 215 -5.98 10.28 -9.02
CA THR A 215 -5.60 8.88 -9.21
C THR A 215 -6.59 8.18 -10.14
N ILE A 216 -6.08 7.70 -11.28
CA ILE A 216 -6.79 6.76 -12.16
C ILE A 216 -6.55 5.38 -11.59
N HIS A 217 -7.55 4.90 -10.85
CA HIS A 217 -7.37 3.83 -9.89
C HIS A 217 -8.03 2.54 -10.36
N ALA A 218 -7.31 1.44 -10.31
CA ALA A 218 -7.87 0.12 -10.52
C ALA A 218 -9.02 -0.14 -9.54
N TYR A 219 -10.04 -0.90 -9.96
CA TYR A 219 -11.15 -1.24 -9.08
C TYR A 219 -10.69 -2.18 -7.94
N THR A 220 -11.40 -2.14 -6.83
CA THR A 220 -11.12 -2.98 -5.65
C THR A 220 -12.40 -3.68 -5.18
N ASN A 221 -12.29 -4.59 -4.23
CA ASN A 221 -13.44 -5.29 -3.64
C ASN A 221 -14.42 -4.38 -2.88
N ASP A 222 -14.08 -3.11 -2.68
CA ASP A 222 -15.02 -2.08 -2.22
C ASP A 222 -16.11 -1.75 -3.27
N GLN A 223 -15.91 -2.17 -4.52
CA GLN A 223 -16.84 -1.99 -5.63
C GLN A 223 -17.48 -3.33 -6.01
N ASN A 224 -18.70 -3.25 -6.57
CA ASN A 224 -19.46 -4.42 -6.98
C ASN A 224 -19.33 -4.69 -8.48
N LEU A 225 -19.52 -5.94 -8.90
CA LEU A 225 -19.52 -6.33 -10.32
C LEU A 225 -20.71 -5.76 -11.08
N SER A 226 -21.85 -5.61 -10.42
CA SER A 226 -23.09 -5.04 -10.97
C SER A 226 -23.66 -3.99 -10.01
N ASP A 227 -24.67 -3.25 -10.45
CA ASP A 227 -25.30 -2.20 -9.66
C ASP A 227 -25.93 -2.77 -8.37
N VAL A 228 -25.39 -2.39 -7.22
CA VAL A 228 -25.80 -2.83 -5.87
C VAL A 228 -25.69 -1.67 -4.90
N ALA A 229 -26.53 -1.64 -3.87
CA ALA A 229 -26.50 -0.60 -2.85
C ALA A 229 -25.13 -0.45 -2.21
N HIS A 230 -24.65 0.78 -2.13
CA HIS A 230 -23.37 1.18 -1.52
C HIS A 230 -23.55 2.53 -0.82
N SER A 231 -22.76 2.83 0.21
CA SER A 231 -22.80 4.12 0.90
C SER A 231 -22.40 5.31 0.01
N ASP A 232 -21.52 5.08 -0.97
CA ASP A 232 -21.18 6.02 -2.03
C ASP A 232 -21.98 5.65 -3.29
N PRO A 233 -22.92 6.51 -3.79
CA PRO A 233 -23.71 6.23 -4.97
C PRO A 233 -22.88 5.99 -6.24
N TYR A 234 -21.70 6.58 -6.35
CA TYR A 234 -20.80 6.33 -7.48
C TYR A 234 -20.27 4.90 -7.46
N ARG A 235 -19.87 4.39 -6.27
CA ARG A 235 -19.37 3.03 -6.10
C ARG A 235 -20.45 1.96 -6.12
N ALA A 236 -21.73 2.37 -6.10
CA ALA A 236 -22.87 1.47 -6.29
C ALA A 236 -22.97 0.92 -7.72
N ARG A 237 -22.24 1.49 -8.68
CA ARG A 237 -22.31 1.13 -10.09
C ARG A 237 -21.28 0.07 -10.46
N ALA A 238 -21.56 -0.65 -11.56
CA ALA A 238 -20.76 -1.77 -12.06
C ALA A 238 -19.29 -1.37 -12.31
N ALA A 239 -18.36 -1.94 -11.55
CA ALA A 239 -16.95 -1.59 -11.54
C ALA A 239 -16.25 -1.85 -12.87
N ALA A 240 -16.60 -2.95 -13.56
CA ALA A 240 -15.92 -3.38 -14.79
C ALA A 240 -16.44 -2.70 -16.07
N HIS A 241 -17.42 -1.79 -15.95
CA HIS A 241 -18.07 -1.15 -17.10
C HIS A 241 -18.06 0.39 -17.08
N SER A 242 -17.58 0.99 -16.00
CA SER A 242 -17.70 2.44 -15.84
C SER A 242 -16.41 3.06 -15.30
N MET A 243 -16.10 4.27 -15.72
CA MET A 243 -15.19 5.16 -15.01
C MET A 243 -15.97 5.82 -13.88
N ILE A 244 -15.51 5.67 -12.65
CA ILE A 244 -16.27 6.06 -11.46
C ILE A 244 -15.48 7.12 -10.69
N PRO A 245 -15.86 8.41 -10.77
CA PRO A 245 -15.26 9.45 -9.94
C PRO A 245 -15.69 9.26 -8.49
N THR A 246 -14.76 9.33 -7.56
CA THR A 246 -15.03 9.16 -6.12
C THR A 246 -14.00 9.92 -5.29
N LYS A 247 -14.30 10.11 -4.02
CA LYS A 247 -13.39 10.79 -3.09
C LYS A 247 -12.18 9.93 -2.77
N THR A 248 -11.06 10.58 -2.46
CA THR A 248 -9.87 9.96 -1.88
C THR A 248 -9.29 10.88 -0.81
N GLY A 249 -8.88 10.30 0.31
CA GLY A 249 -8.12 11.02 1.34
C GLY A 249 -6.60 10.96 1.15
N ALA A 250 -6.13 10.36 0.06
CA ALA A 250 -4.71 10.05 -0.11
C ALA A 250 -3.82 11.30 -0.22
N ALA A 251 -4.30 12.35 -0.92
CA ALA A 251 -3.57 13.61 -1.03
C ALA A 251 -3.49 14.35 0.32
N ALA A 252 -4.60 14.41 1.06
CA ALA A 252 -4.62 15.01 2.39
C ALA A 252 -3.75 14.23 3.39
N ALA A 253 -3.65 12.89 3.22
CA ALA A 253 -2.82 12.04 4.07
C ALA A 253 -1.30 12.28 3.87
N ILE A 254 -0.88 12.93 2.79
CA ILE A 254 0.52 13.36 2.62
C ILE A 254 0.96 14.25 3.79
N GLY A 255 0.11 15.14 4.27
CA GLY A 255 0.40 15.99 5.42
C GLY A 255 0.64 15.23 6.74
N LEU A 256 0.17 13.97 6.86
CA LEU A 256 0.45 13.13 8.02
C LEU A 256 1.87 12.54 7.99
N VAL A 257 2.41 12.33 6.80
CA VAL A 257 3.76 11.74 6.61
C VAL A 257 4.82 12.79 6.27
N MET A 258 4.39 13.93 5.75
CA MET A 258 5.21 15.10 5.39
C MET A 258 4.51 16.38 5.91
N PRO A 259 4.71 16.78 7.17
CA PRO A 259 4.00 17.90 7.79
C PRO A 259 4.15 19.23 7.04
N GLU A 260 5.25 19.42 6.33
CA GLU A 260 5.52 20.61 5.51
C GLU A 260 4.57 20.74 4.29
N LEU A 261 3.91 19.67 3.90
CA LEU A 261 2.90 19.65 2.84
C LEU A 261 1.45 19.63 3.36
N GLN A 262 1.26 19.79 4.67
CA GLN A 262 -0.07 19.82 5.28
C GLN A 262 -0.95 20.90 4.63
N GLY A 263 -2.09 20.48 4.06
CA GLY A 263 -3.07 21.36 3.44
C GLY A 263 -2.68 21.91 2.06
N LYS A 264 -1.51 21.53 1.52
CA LYS A 264 -1.07 21.98 0.19
C LYS A 264 -1.54 21.09 -0.95
N LEU A 265 -1.89 19.84 -0.67
CA LEU A 265 -2.33 18.87 -1.68
C LEU A 265 -3.76 18.41 -1.42
N ASP A 266 -4.56 18.36 -2.47
CA ASP A 266 -5.91 17.79 -2.49
C ASP A 266 -6.08 16.92 -3.74
N GLY A 267 -7.18 16.18 -3.85
CA GLY A 267 -7.38 15.35 -5.03
C GLY A 267 -8.65 14.50 -5.02
N LEU A 268 -8.80 13.77 -6.13
CA LEU A 268 -9.90 12.84 -6.35
C LEU A 268 -9.40 11.52 -6.95
N ALA A 269 -10.24 10.49 -6.91
CA ALA A 269 -10.01 9.21 -7.57
C ALA A 269 -11.00 9.02 -8.72
N VAL A 270 -10.51 8.44 -9.81
CA VAL A 270 -11.35 7.90 -10.87
C VAL A 270 -11.10 6.40 -10.94
N ARG A 271 -12.05 5.59 -10.49
CA ARG A 271 -11.97 4.13 -10.63
C ARG A 271 -12.21 3.74 -12.09
N VAL A 272 -11.37 2.84 -12.60
CA VAL A 272 -11.43 2.39 -14.00
C VAL A 272 -11.51 0.87 -14.07
N PRO A 273 -12.01 0.29 -15.19
CA PRO A 273 -12.11 -1.15 -15.41
C PRO A 273 -10.74 -1.81 -15.62
N THR A 274 -9.84 -1.66 -14.65
CA THR A 274 -8.50 -2.24 -14.63
C THR A 274 -8.32 -2.98 -13.32
N LEU A 275 -7.81 -4.20 -13.37
CA LEU A 275 -7.72 -5.10 -12.21
C LEU A 275 -6.60 -4.69 -11.26
N ASN A 276 -5.48 -4.23 -11.82
CA ASN A 276 -4.26 -3.92 -11.05
C ASN A 276 -3.49 -2.76 -11.69
N VAL A 277 -2.64 -2.13 -10.91
CA VAL A 277 -1.85 -0.93 -11.21
C VAL A 277 -2.72 0.32 -11.45
N SER A 278 -2.52 1.31 -10.61
CA SER A 278 -3.17 2.62 -10.71
C SER A 278 -2.18 3.66 -11.22
N LEU A 279 -2.68 4.77 -11.74
CA LEU A 279 -1.87 5.90 -12.18
C LEU A 279 -2.19 7.10 -11.29
N VAL A 280 -1.17 7.85 -10.88
CA VAL A 280 -1.30 9.14 -10.19
C VAL A 280 -0.86 10.24 -11.14
N ASP A 281 -1.75 11.21 -11.33
CA ASP A 281 -1.51 12.44 -12.07
C ASP A 281 -1.45 13.60 -11.06
N LEU A 282 -0.26 14.17 -10.86
CA LEU A 282 -0.01 15.28 -9.95
C LEU A 282 0.23 16.56 -10.73
N THR A 283 -0.61 17.55 -10.49
CA THR A 283 -0.42 18.93 -10.95
C THR A 283 -0.12 19.81 -9.75
N PHE A 284 0.95 20.60 -9.80
CA PHE A 284 1.33 21.45 -8.68
C PHE A 284 1.98 22.75 -9.14
N THR A 285 2.00 23.75 -8.26
CA THR A 285 2.74 24.99 -8.40
C THR A 285 4.06 24.84 -7.63
N ALA A 286 5.17 24.99 -8.36
CA ALA A 286 6.49 24.99 -7.74
C ALA A 286 6.81 26.38 -7.15
N SER A 287 7.63 26.42 -6.09
CA SER A 287 8.05 27.69 -5.47
C SER A 287 9.05 28.50 -6.30
N ARG A 288 9.56 27.93 -7.37
CA ARG A 288 10.43 28.59 -8.35
C ARG A 288 10.22 28.03 -9.74
N SER A 289 10.70 28.77 -10.76
CA SER A 289 10.70 28.28 -12.14
C SER A 289 11.50 27.00 -12.29
N THR A 290 10.99 26.10 -13.13
CA THR A 290 11.61 24.82 -13.44
C THR A 290 11.35 24.43 -14.89
N SER A 291 11.92 23.31 -15.33
CA SER A 291 11.69 22.72 -16.64
C SER A 291 11.39 21.22 -16.53
N ALA A 292 10.84 20.63 -17.59
CA ALA A 292 10.62 19.17 -17.62
C ALA A 292 11.93 18.39 -17.45
N ASP A 293 13.01 18.86 -18.08
CA ASP A 293 14.34 18.24 -17.98
C ASP A 293 14.89 18.31 -16.54
N GLU A 294 14.70 19.46 -15.86
CA GLU A 294 15.10 19.60 -14.46
C GLU A 294 14.30 18.67 -13.55
N ILE A 295 12.98 18.59 -13.72
CA ILE A 295 12.11 17.67 -12.96
C ILE A 295 12.56 16.23 -13.17
N ASN A 296 12.76 15.81 -14.43
CA ASN A 296 13.20 14.46 -14.74
C ASN A 296 14.58 14.17 -14.13
N ALA A 297 15.50 15.15 -14.14
CA ALA A 297 16.79 14.99 -13.50
C ALA A 297 16.70 14.90 -11.96
N ILE A 298 15.78 15.63 -11.33
CA ILE A 298 15.50 15.51 -9.89
C ILE A 298 15.00 14.09 -9.57
N MET A 299 14.02 13.61 -10.32
CA MET A 299 13.42 12.31 -10.09
C MET A 299 14.39 11.16 -10.36
N LEU A 300 15.22 11.26 -11.41
CA LEU A 300 16.26 10.27 -11.68
C LEU A 300 17.25 10.18 -10.51
N ARG A 301 17.77 11.33 -10.04
CA ARG A 301 18.66 11.34 -8.87
C ARG A 301 18.00 10.79 -7.60
N ALA A 302 16.72 11.09 -7.39
CA ALA A 302 15.98 10.56 -6.26
C ALA A 302 15.85 9.03 -6.32
N ALA A 303 15.55 8.47 -7.50
CA ALA A 303 15.48 7.04 -7.72
C ALA A 303 16.86 6.35 -7.56
N GLU A 304 17.93 6.93 -8.15
CA GLU A 304 19.30 6.38 -8.04
C GLU A 304 19.84 6.43 -6.59
N SER A 305 19.42 7.40 -5.80
CA SER A 305 19.82 7.54 -4.39
C SER A 305 18.89 6.80 -3.41
N ASP A 306 17.80 6.21 -3.91
CA ASP A 306 16.82 5.51 -3.08
C ASP A 306 17.37 4.17 -2.59
N GLN A 307 17.86 4.18 -1.36
CA GLN A 307 18.38 2.98 -0.69
C GLN A 307 17.27 2.05 -0.16
N PHE A 308 15.99 2.46 -0.23
CA PHE A 308 14.85 1.72 0.32
C PHE A 308 14.03 1.00 -0.75
N GLY A 309 14.29 1.22 -2.04
CA GLY A 309 13.60 0.59 -3.16
C GLY A 309 12.12 1.02 -3.25
N VAL A 310 11.81 2.28 -2.92
CA VAL A 310 10.44 2.80 -2.96
C VAL A 310 10.13 3.62 -4.20
N LEU A 311 11.15 4.11 -4.91
CA LEU A 311 11.02 4.96 -6.10
C LEU A 311 11.82 4.41 -7.27
N ASP A 312 11.17 4.21 -8.40
CA ASP A 312 11.78 3.86 -9.68
C ASP A 312 11.59 4.95 -10.73
N PHE A 313 12.42 4.94 -11.78
CA PHE A 313 12.42 5.93 -12.85
C PHE A 313 12.31 5.24 -14.20
N ASN A 314 11.18 5.46 -14.89
CA ASN A 314 10.87 4.84 -16.18
C ASN A 314 11.00 5.81 -17.35
N THR A 315 11.63 5.37 -18.43
CA THR A 315 11.73 6.07 -19.73
C THR A 315 11.12 5.26 -20.87
N GLN A 316 10.66 4.04 -20.62
CA GLN A 316 10.05 3.19 -21.63
C GLN A 316 8.55 3.48 -21.77
N PRO A 317 7.96 3.27 -22.94
CA PRO A 317 6.53 3.45 -23.15
C PRO A 317 5.73 2.26 -22.61
N LEU A 318 5.64 2.15 -21.28
CA LEU A 318 4.98 1.07 -20.56
C LEU A 318 3.54 1.44 -20.20
N VAL A 319 2.72 0.41 -20.00
CA VAL A 319 1.33 0.54 -19.54
C VAL A 319 1.11 -0.26 -18.25
N SER A 320 -0.07 -0.14 -17.64
CA SER A 320 -0.34 -0.69 -16.31
C SER A 320 0.04 -2.17 -16.13
N ILE A 321 -0.20 -3.02 -17.12
CA ILE A 321 0.09 -4.46 -17.01
C ILE A 321 1.60 -4.75 -16.92
N ASP A 322 2.46 -3.89 -17.48
CA ASP A 322 3.90 -4.07 -17.50
C ASP A 322 4.53 -3.86 -16.11
N PHE A 323 3.81 -3.18 -15.21
CA PHE A 323 4.22 -2.96 -13.83
C PHE A 323 3.73 -4.04 -12.86
N ASN A 324 3.04 -5.08 -13.32
CA ASN A 324 2.71 -6.22 -12.47
C ASN A 324 3.99 -6.86 -11.93
N HIS A 325 4.03 -7.11 -10.62
CA HIS A 325 5.21 -7.63 -9.89
C HIS A 325 6.40 -6.67 -9.78
N ASN A 326 6.25 -5.43 -10.18
CA ASN A 326 7.23 -4.40 -9.84
C ASN A 326 7.20 -4.16 -8.32
N SER A 327 8.36 -4.10 -7.68
CA SER A 327 8.49 -4.02 -6.22
C SER A 327 8.52 -2.59 -5.67
N TYR A 328 8.59 -1.58 -6.52
CA TYR A 328 8.64 -0.19 -6.08
C TYR A 328 7.26 0.36 -5.70
N SER A 329 7.18 1.16 -4.64
CA SER A 329 5.95 1.85 -4.24
C SER A 329 5.51 2.89 -5.26
N SER A 330 6.45 3.43 -6.03
CA SER A 330 6.24 4.47 -7.02
C SER A 330 7.16 4.27 -8.22
N ASN A 331 6.59 4.34 -9.42
CA ASN A 331 7.33 4.31 -10.68
C ASN A 331 7.08 5.63 -11.41
N PHE A 332 8.07 6.51 -11.42
CA PHE A 332 7.96 7.80 -12.09
C PHE A 332 8.13 7.64 -13.60
N ASP A 333 7.15 8.08 -14.39
CA ASP A 333 7.22 8.05 -15.86
C ASP A 333 7.69 9.38 -16.43
N ALA A 334 8.95 9.47 -16.82
CA ALA A 334 9.59 10.66 -17.35
C ALA A 334 9.04 11.12 -18.70
N ASN A 335 8.38 10.24 -19.46
CA ASN A 335 7.83 10.57 -20.77
C ASN A 335 6.63 11.52 -20.69
N HIS A 336 6.00 11.63 -19.52
CA HIS A 336 4.78 12.39 -19.31
C HIS A 336 4.97 13.65 -18.47
N THR A 337 6.20 14.03 -18.16
CA THR A 337 6.50 15.30 -17.48
C THR A 337 6.19 16.47 -18.39
N ARG A 338 5.42 17.44 -17.90
CA ARG A 338 5.09 18.69 -18.60
C ARG A 338 5.26 19.86 -17.66
N VAL A 339 5.79 20.94 -18.18
CA VAL A 339 5.90 22.23 -17.47
C VAL A 339 5.33 23.32 -18.36
N GLN A 340 4.49 24.16 -17.80
CA GLN A 340 3.88 25.29 -18.49
C GLN A 340 3.93 26.50 -17.56
N ASP A 341 4.85 27.42 -17.82
CA ASP A 341 5.15 28.60 -17.01
C ASP A 341 4.98 28.42 -15.49
N LEU A 342 5.08 29.43 -14.68
CA LEU A 342 4.90 29.36 -13.21
C LEU A 342 3.47 28.97 -12.75
N SER A 343 2.55 28.74 -13.67
CA SER A 343 1.13 28.54 -13.39
C SER A 343 0.64 27.21 -13.91
N LEU A 344 -0.04 26.50 -13.04
CA LEU A 344 -0.96 25.39 -13.26
C LEU A 344 -0.84 24.64 -14.58
N ILE A 345 -0.37 23.42 -14.50
CA ILE A 345 -0.43 22.48 -15.62
C ILE A 345 -1.82 21.82 -15.58
N HIS A 346 -2.63 22.18 -16.56
CA HIS A 346 -3.90 21.49 -16.81
C HIS A 346 -3.75 20.66 -18.06
N ILE A 347 -3.88 19.32 -17.98
CA ILE A 347 -4.14 18.51 -19.16
C ILE A 347 -5.62 18.14 -19.16
N SER A 348 -6.35 18.76 -20.07
CA SER A 348 -7.49 18.14 -20.72
C SER A 348 -7.08 17.90 -22.16
N GLU A 349 -6.94 16.65 -22.61
CA GLU A 349 -7.14 16.38 -24.02
C GLU A 349 -8.65 16.27 -24.25
N PRO A 350 -9.29 17.25 -24.92
CA PRO A 350 -10.57 16.99 -25.54
C PRO A 350 -10.29 16.09 -26.74
N THR A 351 -10.78 14.87 -26.72
CA THR A 351 -11.00 14.11 -27.94
C THR A 351 -11.90 14.93 -28.84
N ARG A 352 -11.30 15.71 -29.74
CA ARG A 352 -12.03 16.28 -30.87
C ARG A 352 -12.39 15.13 -31.79
N HIS A 353 -13.60 14.63 -31.65
CA HIS A 353 -14.28 14.03 -32.78
C HIS A 353 -14.39 15.10 -33.87
N ARG A 354 -13.52 15.06 -34.86
CA ARG A 354 -13.82 15.63 -36.15
C ARG A 354 -14.57 14.57 -36.94
N ARG A 355 -15.70 15.01 -37.49
CA ARG A 355 -16.64 14.34 -38.41
C ARG A 355 -15.93 13.65 -39.57
#